data_82e8c15eb793e424605de1a6b0ead9d0
#
_entry.id   82e8c15eb793e424605de1a6b0ead9d0
#
_cell.length_a   1.000
_cell.length_b   1.000
_cell.length_c   1.000
_cell.angle_alpha   90.00
_cell.angle_beta   90.00
_cell.angle_gamma   90.00
#
_symmetry.space_group_name_H-M   'P 1'
#
loop_
_entity.id
_entity.type
_entity.pdbx_description
1 polymer ?
#
loop_
_entity_poly.entity_id
_entity_poly.type
_entity_poly.pdbx_seq_one_letter_code
_entity_poly.pdbx_strand_id
1 'polypeptide(L)'
;MAKLAALHKRLGLEAALLEEAELGMSDHPLCEEAMQLVSIGDDVFGRPQQLAPDAARAWAGMLEAATSQGISLQLVSGFRGIDYQAELIGRKLSAGQCLSDILKVSAAPGFSEHHTGNAVDVTTEGAAALDETFDNTDCFHWLLARAGDFGFALTYPRDNSFGIDYEPWHWCFQSQERSRAR
;
A
#
# COMPACT_ATOMS: atom_id res chain seq x y z
N MET A 1 -13.63 -13.73 -8.69
CA MET A 1 -12.67 -14.56 -9.47
C MET A 1 -12.76 -14.29 -10.98
N ALA A 2 -13.88 -14.51 -11.71
CA ALA A 2 -13.95 -14.29 -13.17
C ALA A 2 -13.59 -12.86 -13.63
N LYS A 3 -14.01 -11.82 -12.89
CA LYS A 3 -13.68 -10.42 -13.20
C LYS A 3 -12.16 -10.17 -13.06
N LEU A 4 -11.53 -10.69 -12.02
CA LEU A 4 -10.10 -10.54 -11.77
C LEU A 4 -9.28 -11.22 -12.87
N ALA A 5 -9.62 -12.45 -13.26
CA ALA A 5 -8.99 -13.15 -14.36
C ALA A 5 -9.11 -12.38 -15.70
N ALA A 6 -10.27 -11.77 -15.97
CA ALA A 6 -10.44 -10.93 -17.16
C ALA A 6 -9.57 -9.66 -17.13
N LEU A 7 -9.38 -9.05 -15.95
CA LEU A 7 -8.47 -7.91 -15.78
C LEU A 7 -7.01 -8.32 -16.01
N HIS A 8 -6.58 -9.44 -15.42
CA HIS A 8 -5.23 -9.97 -15.59
C HIS A 8 -4.93 -10.26 -17.06
N LYS A 9 -5.85 -10.93 -17.75
CA LYS A 9 -5.72 -11.21 -19.19
C LYS A 9 -5.57 -9.93 -20.02
N ARG A 10 -6.40 -8.92 -19.75
CA ARG A 10 -6.36 -7.63 -20.45
C ARG A 10 -5.02 -6.90 -20.27
N LEU A 11 -4.38 -7.05 -19.13
CA LEU A 11 -3.11 -6.42 -18.78
C LEU A 11 -1.89 -7.28 -19.13
N GLY A 12 -2.08 -8.51 -19.65
CA GLY A 12 -1.00 -9.45 -19.93
C GLY A 12 -0.32 -10.01 -18.68
N LEU A 13 -1.02 -9.98 -17.53
CA LEU A 13 -0.49 -10.41 -16.23
C LEU A 13 -0.47 -11.93 -16.05
N GLU A 14 -1.21 -12.70 -16.86
CA GLU A 14 -1.33 -14.16 -16.67
C GLU A 14 0.04 -14.87 -16.69
N ALA A 15 0.90 -14.49 -17.64
CA ALA A 15 2.24 -15.07 -17.74
C ALA A 15 3.16 -14.66 -16.60
N ALA A 16 3.13 -13.37 -16.22
CA ALA A 16 3.94 -12.84 -15.11
C ALA A 16 3.56 -13.45 -13.77
N LEU A 17 2.26 -13.59 -13.49
CA LEU A 17 1.77 -14.20 -12.24
C LEU A 17 2.07 -15.70 -12.17
N LEU A 18 2.09 -16.41 -13.32
CA LEU A 18 2.51 -17.81 -13.37
C LEU A 18 4.02 -17.96 -13.15
N GLU A 19 4.81 -17.07 -13.73
CA GLU A 19 6.27 -17.06 -13.55
C GLU A 19 6.65 -16.76 -12.10
N GLU A 20 5.98 -15.77 -11.46
CA GLU A 20 6.15 -15.48 -10.03
C GLU A 20 5.78 -16.67 -9.15
N ALA A 21 4.69 -17.38 -9.46
CA ALA A 21 4.26 -18.57 -8.73
C ALA A 21 5.26 -19.75 -8.91
N GLU A 22 5.82 -19.93 -10.11
CA GLU A 22 6.83 -20.96 -10.40
C GLU A 22 8.17 -20.67 -9.70
N LEU A 23 8.53 -19.39 -9.55
CA LEU A 23 9.74 -18.96 -8.86
C LEU A 23 9.60 -18.91 -7.32
N GLY A 24 8.40 -19.22 -6.79
CA GLY A 24 8.12 -19.14 -5.36
C GLY A 24 8.16 -17.72 -4.81
N MET A 25 8.06 -16.71 -5.67
CA MET A 25 8.07 -15.29 -5.30
C MET A 25 6.67 -14.75 -4.95
N SER A 26 5.61 -15.56 -5.10
CA SER A 26 4.23 -15.12 -4.87
C SER A 26 3.73 -15.48 -3.47
N ASP A 27 4.35 -14.95 -2.43
CA ASP A 27 3.74 -14.93 -1.09
C ASP A 27 2.70 -13.81 -0.92
N HIS A 28 2.34 -13.12 -2.00
CA HIS A 28 1.28 -12.12 -1.98
C HIS A 28 -0.08 -12.78 -1.74
N PRO A 29 -0.72 -12.56 -0.59
CA PRO A 29 -2.07 -13.05 -0.38
C PRO A 29 -3.05 -12.29 -1.28
N LEU A 30 -4.10 -12.99 -1.72
CA LEU A 30 -5.22 -12.32 -2.39
C LEU A 30 -5.84 -11.29 -1.43
N CYS A 31 -5.92 -10.04 -1.87
CA CYS A 31 -6.48 -8.92 -1.14
C CYS A 31 -7.89 -8.61 -1.66
N GLU A 32 -8.90 -8.94 -0.87
CA GLU A 32 -10.29 -8.59 -1.19
C GLU A 32 -10.54 -7.10 -0.94
N GLU A 33 -11.41 -6.49 -1.74
CA GLU A 33 -11.81 -5.11 -1.52
C GLU A 33 -12.57 -4.95 -0.21
N ALA A 34 -12.25 -3.87 0.51
CA ALA A 34 -12.98 -3.51 1.73
C ALA A 34 -14.47 -3.35 1.45
N MET A 35 -15.30 -4.03 2.26
CA MET A 35 -16.76 -3.92 2.16
C MET A 35 -17.30 -2.61 2.74
N GLN A 36 -16.57 -2.01 3.67
CA GLN A 36 -16.91 -0.75 4.33
C GLN A 36 -15.70 0.17 4.34
N LEU A 37 -15.92 1.42 4.01
CA LEU A 37 -14.91 2.47 3.96
C LEU A 37 -15.39 3.70 4.71
N VAL A 38 -14.47 4.36 5.40
CA VAL A 38 -14.69 5.60 6.16
C VAL A 38 -13.75 6.67 5.60
N SER A 39 -14.26 7.88 5.40
CA SER A 39 -13.44 9.02 4.99
C SER A 39 -12.42 9.37 6.09
N ILE A 40 -11.19 9.63 5.66
CA ILE A 40 -10.07 10.03 6.52
C ILE A 40 -9.51 11.41 6.15
N GLY A 41 -10.23 12.19 5.37
CA GLY A 41 -9.80 13.49 4.84
C GLY A 41 -9.13 13.38 3.48
N ASP A 42 -8.49 14.46 3.08
CA ASP A 42 -7.80 14.57 1.79
C ASP A 42 -6.32 14.22 1.93
N ASP A 43 -5.74 13.70 0.85
CA ASP A 43 -4.30 13.50 0.74
C ASP A 43 -3.56 14.82 0.40
N VAL A 44 -2.23 14.74 0.31
CA VAL A 44 -1.36 15.89 -0.02
C VAL A 44 -1.65 16.51 -1.39
N PHE A 45 -2.44 15.83 -2.25
CA PHE A 45 -2.85 16.30 -3.57
C PHE A 45 -4.30 16.83 -3.58
N GLY A 46 -4.97 16.90 -2.39
CA GLY A 46 -6.36 17.34 -2.27
C GLY A 46 -7.39 16.31 -2.77
N ARG A 47 -7.04 15.03 -2.79
CA ARG A 47 -7.94 13.95 -3.21
C ARG A 47 -8.56 13.28 -1.97
N PRO A 48 -9.89 13.09 -1.91
CA PRO A 48 -10.54 12.43 -0.78
C PRO A 48 -10.06 10.98 -0.65
N GLN A 49 -9.70 10.59 0.57
CA GLN A 49 -9.18 9.28 0.90
C GLN A 49 -10.07 8.54 1.90
N GLN A 50 -10.01 7.23 1.85
CA GLN A 50 -10.81 6.35 2.68
C GLN A 50 -9.97 5.19 3.19
N LEU A 51 -10.36 4.64 4.35
CA LEU A 51 -9.82 3.39 4.91
C LEU A 51 -10.96 2.51 5.45
N ALA A 52 -10.66 1.26 5.73
CA ALA A 52 -11.52 0.38 6.51
C ALA A 52 -11.72 0.97 7.93
N PRO A 53 -12.87 0.73 8.60
CA PRO A 53 -13.21 1.44 9.85
C PRO A 53 -12.16 1.31 10.96
N ASP A 54 -11.54 0.14 11.12
CA ASP A 54 -10.53 -0.09 12.17
C ASP A 54 -9.21 0.58 11.83
N ALA A 55 -8.77 0.47 10.59
CA ALA A 55 -7.59 1.17 10.08
C ALA A 55 -7.77 2.69 10.15
N ALA A 56 -8.96 3.21 9.85
CA ALA A 56 -9.26 4.65 9.95
C ALA A 56 -9.13 5.18 11.40
N ARG A 57 -9.63 4.41 12.40
CA ARG A 57 -9.46 4.77 13.82
C ARG A 57 -8.00 4.75 14.25
N ALA A 58 -7.28 3.70 13.84
CA ALA A 58 -5.85 3.56 14.13
C ALA A 58 -5.02 4.68 13.48
N TRP A 59 -5.33 5.01 12.22
CA TRP A 59 -4.72 6.13 11.49
C TRP A 59 -4.93 7.47 12.20
N ALA A 60 -6.15 7.76 12.64
CA ALA A 60 -6.45 8.99 13.36
C ALA A 60 -5.63 9.11 14.66
N GLY A 61 -5.52 8.04 15.44
CA GLY A 61 -4.70 8.01 16.65
C GLY A 61 -3.19 8.17 16.34
N MET A 62 -2.71 7.53 15.28
CA MET A 62 -1.31 7.66 14.84
C MET A 62 -0.99 9.10 14.39
N LEU A 63 -1.88 9.72 13.64
CA LEU A 63 -1.75 11.11 13.18
C LEU A 63 -1.74 12.11 14.35
N GLU A 64 -2.62 11.92 15.34
CA GLU A 64 -2.67 12.74 16.56
C GLU A 64 -1.37 12.61 17.37
N ALA A 65 -0.89 11.38 17.56
CA ALA A 65 0.36 11.13 18.28
C ALA A 65 1.58 11.72 17.58
N ALA A 66 1.68 11.60 16.26
CA ALA A 66 2.73 12.22 15.45
C ALA A 66 2.71 13.74 15.61
N THR A 67 1.53 14.36 15.43
CA THR A 67 1.34 15.80 15.55
C THR A 67 1.72 16.31 16.94
N SER A 68 1.34 15.60 18.01
CA SER A 68 1.68 15.97 19.40
C SER A 68 3.18 15.99 19.69
N GLN A 69 3.97 15.28 18.86
CA GLN A 69 5.43 15.21 18.94
C GLN A 69 6.13 16.07 17.89
N GLY A 70 5.39 16.93 17.19
CA GLY A 70 5.94 17.82 16.16
C GLY A 70 6.32 17.12 14.86
N ILE A 71 5.82 15.89 14.62
CA ILE A 71 6.07 15.13 13.39
C ILE A 71 4.96 15.45 12.37
N SER A 72 5.34 15.94 11.20
CA SER A 72 4.43 16.20 10.08
C SER A 72 4.18 14.90 9.31
N LEU A 73 3.23 14.07 9.79
CA LEU A 73 2.80 12.87 9.09
C LEU A 73 1.68 13.23 8.11
N GLN A 74 1.88 12.97 6.81
CA GLN A 74 0.96 13.35 5.74
C GLN A 74 0.55 12.13 4.91
N LEU A 75 -0.71 12.10 4.49
CA LEU A 75 -1.27 11.02 3.68
C LEU A 75 -1.00 11.26 2.18
N VAL A 76 -0.57 10.22 1.47
CA VAL A 76 -0.39 10.18 0.02
C VAL A 76 -1.46 9.33 -0.66
N SER A 77 -1.83 8.19 -0.07
CA SER A 77 -2.82 7.27 -0.62
C SER A 77 -3.40 6.39 0.49
N GLY A 78 -4.69 6.10 0.39
CA GLY A 78 -5.40 5.12 1.22
C GLY A 78 -5.97 3.99 0.38
N PHE A 79 -7.28 3.72 0.49
CA PHE A 79 -7.96 2.68 -0.28
C PHE A 79 -7.81 2.88 -1.79
N ARG A 80 -7.50 1.79 -2.49
CA ARG A 80 -7.50 1.70 -3.95
C ARG A 80 -8.28 0.47 -4.40
N GLY A 81 -9.38 0.65 -5.13
CA GLY A 81 -10.14 -0.46 -5.68
C GLY A 81 -9.36 -1.23 -6.75
N ILE A 82 -9.76 -2.49 -6.98
CA ILE A 82 -9.14 -3.39 -7.97
C ILE A 82 -9.19 -2.79 -9.39
N ASP A 83 -10.32 -2.18 -9.77
CA ASP A 83 -10.46 -1.56 -11.08
C ASP A 83 -9.51 -0.36 -11.26
N TYR A 84 -9.39 0.48 -10.22
CA TYR A 84 -8.47 1.62 -10.25
C TYR A 84 -7.00 1.16 -10.34
N GLN A 85 -6.64 0.09 -9.63
CA GLN A 85 -5.30 -0.50 -9.73
C GLN A 85 -5.02 -1.00 -11.15
N ALA A 86 -6.00 -1.65 -11.78
CA ALA A 86 -5.89 -2.09 -13.17
C ALA A 86 -5.72 -0.93 -14.15
N GLU A 87 -6.43 0.19 -13.94
CA GLU A 87 -6.27 1.41 -14.73
C GLU A 87 -4.88 2.04 -14.54
N LEU A 88 -4.36 2.05 -13.31
CA LEU A 88 -3.04 2.57 -12.99
C LEU A 88 -1.94 1.81 -13.75
N ILE A 89 -1.99 0.48 -13.72
CA ILE A 89 -1.06 -0.38 -14.47
C ILE A 89 -1.24 -0.15 -15.99
N GLY A 90 -2.49 -0.10 -16.46
CA GLY A 90 -2.78 0.16 -17.88
C GLY A 90 -2.21 1.49 -18.39
N ARG A 91 -2.24 2.54 -17.55
CA ARG A 91 -1.62 3.85 -17.89
C ARG A 91 -0.09 3.74 -17.98
N LYS A 92 0.56 3.02 -17.05
CA LYS A 92 2.01 2.80 -17.07
C LYS A 92 2.43 2.01 -18.31
N LEU A 93 1.71 0.93 -18.66
CA LEU A 93 1.92 0.16 -19.89
C LEU A 93 1.76 1.03 -21.14
N SER A 94 0.71 1.86 -21.20
CA SER A 94 0.46 2.77 -22.31
C SER A 94 1.54 3.85 -22.45
N ALA A 95 2.23 4.18 -21.35
CA ALA A 95 3.40 5.08 -21.35
C ALA A 95 4.69 4.34 -21.74
N GLY A 96 4.64 3.06 -22.12
CA GLY A 96 5.77 2.28 -22.61
C GLY A 96 6.63 1.65 -21.52
N GLN A 97 6.17 1.60 -20.26
CA GLN A 97 6.88 0.88 -19.20
C GLN A 97 6.73 -0.63 -19.37
N CYS A 98 7.76 -1.39 -19.01
CA CYS A 98 7.71 -2.84 -19.02
C CYS A 98 6.87 -3.37 -17.85
N LEU A 99 6.10 -4.43 -18.08
CA LEU A 99 5.25 -5.03 -17.05
C LEU A 99 6.05 -5.49 -15.83
N SER A 100 7.20 -6.14 -16.04
CA SER A 100 8.11 -6.57 -14.96
C SER A 100 8.58 -5.43 -14.06
N ASP A 101 8.83 -4.25 -14.62
CA ASP A 101 9.25 -3.09 -13.83
C ASP A 101 8.06 -2.44 -13.11
N ILE A 102 6.87 -2.48 -13.73
CA ILE A 102 5.64 -2.01 -13.11
C ILE A 102 5.31 -2.84 -11.87
N LEU A 103 5.45 -4.16 -11.95
CA LEU A 103 5.10 -5.09 -10.87
C LEU A 103 6.05 -5.00 -9.66
N LYS A 104 7.27 -4.50 -9.82
CA LYS A 104 8.18 -4.21 -8.71
C LYS A 104 7.69 -3.08 -7.80
N VAL A 105 6.93 -2.12 -8.36
CA VAL A 105 6.46 -0.92 -7.65
C VAL A 105 4.93 -0.76 -7.65
N SER A 106 4.22 -1.80 -8.02
CA SER A 106 2.76 -1.79 -8.07
C SER A 106 2.24 -3.22 -8.10
N ALA A 107 1.73 -3.70 -6.98
CA ALA A 107 1.12 -5.03 -6.92
C ALA A 107 0.02 -5.20 -7.98
N ALA A 108 -0.09 -6.40 -8.53
CA ALA A 108 -1.13 -6.74 -9.49
C ALA A 108 -2.54 -6.53 -8.90
N PRO A 109 -3.57 -6.24 -9.73
CA PRO A 109 -4.96 -6.13 -9.27
C PRO A 109 -5.37 -7.39 -8.50
N GLY A 110 -5.93 -7.23 -7.30
CA GLY A 110 -6.29 -8.31 -6.39
C GLY A 110 -5.19 -8.69 -5.39
N PHE A 111 -3.98 -8.13 -5.50
CA PHE A 111 -2.85 -8.42 -4.60
C PHE A 111 -2.33 -7.19 -3.86
N SER A 112 -2.88 -6.00 -4.11
CA SER A 112 -2.50 -4.79 -3.39
C SER A 112 -3.16 -4.72 -2.02
N GLU A 113 -2.39 -4.48 -0.96
CA GLU A 113 -2.92 -4.26 0.39
C GLU A 113 -3.87 -3.06 0.48
N HIS A 114 -3.75 -2.08 -0.42
CA HIS A 114 -4.69 -0.96 -0.52
C HIS A 114 -6.13 -1.36 -0.83
N HIS A 115 -6.36 -2.53 -1.46
CA HIS A 115 -7.71 -3.04 -1.69
C HIS A 115 -8.46 -3.34 -0.39
N THR A 116 -7.73 -3.74 0.64
CA THR A 116 -8.32 -4.07 1.95
C THR A 116 -8.77 -2.82 2.73
N GLY A 117 -8.37 -1.63 2.30
CA GLY A 117 -8.55 -0.40 3.06
C GLY A 117 -7.69 -0.31 4.32
N ASN A 118 -6.68 -1.17 4.46
CA ASN A 118 -5.80 -1.20 5.63
C ASN A 118 -4.44 -0.54 5.37
N ALA A 119 -4.06 -0.29 4.11
CA ALA A 119 -2.78 0.31 3.77
C ALA A 119 -2.87 1.82 3.56
N VAL A 120 -1.83 2.51 3.98
CA VAL A 120 -1.59 3.93 3.73
C VAL A 120 -0.21 4.11 3.12
N ASP A 121 -0.12 4.97 2.10
CA ASP A 121 1.14 5.56 1.67
C ASP A 121 1.26 6.93 2.31
N VAL A 122 2.42 7.24 2.87
CA VAL A 122 2.64 8.47 3.65
C VAL A 122 3.86 9.25 3.17
N THR A 123 3.91 10.52 3.57
CA THR A 123 5.06 11.40 3.38
C THR A 123 5.16 12.39 4.54
N THR A 124 6.07 13.34 4.42
CA THR A 124 6.23 14.46 5.36
C THR A 124 6.45 15.76 4.59
N GLU A 125 6.31 16.89 5.26
CA GLU A 125 6.59 18.21 4.68
C GLU A 125 8.02 18.28 4.14
N GLY A 126 8.16 18.74 2.89
CA GLY A 126 9.46 18.88 2.21
C GLY A 126 10.00 17.60 1.58
N ALA A 127 9.38 16.43 1.79
CA ALA A 127 9.77 15.19 1.14
C ALA A 127 8.93 14.91 -0.12
N ALA A 128 9.54 14.32 -1.13
CA ALA A 128 8.80 13.82 -2.29
C ALA A 128 7.92 12.63 -1.90
N ALA A 129 6.70 12.57 -2.45
CA ALA A 129 5.81 11.45 -2.24
C ALA A 129 6.30 10.22 -3.00
N LEU A 130 6.21 9.04 -2.38
CA LEU A 130 6.60 7.74 -2.96
C LEU A 130 8.07 7.71 -3.41
N ASP A 131 8.96 8.25 -2.60
CA ASP A 131 10.39 8.32 -2.85
C ASP A 131 11.18 7.68 -1.70
N GLU A 132 12.19 6.87 -2.02
CA GLU A 132 12.98 6.15 -1.02
C GLU A 132 13.69 7.08 -0.03
N THR A 133 13.99 8.31 -0.44
CA THR A 133 14.63 9.31 0.46
C THR A 133 13.75 9.68 1.65
N PHE A 134 12.47 9.32 1.66
CA PHE A 134 11.60 9.42 2.84
C PHE A 134 12.20 8.69 4.06
N ASP A 135 12.98 7.62 3.86
CA ASP A 135 13.63 6.88 4.93
C ASP A 135 14.70 7.69 5.71
N ASN A 136 15.13 8.84 5.18
CA ASN A 136 16.06 9.76 5.85
C ASN A 136 15.36 10.83 6.70
N THR A 137 14.03 10.78 6.82
CA THR A 137 13.24 11.80 7.54
C THR A 137 12.98 11.40 8.99
N ASP A 138 12.80 12.41 9.85
CA ASP A 138 12.36 12.19 11.23
C ASP A 138 10.99 11.50 11.30
N CYS A 139 10.12 11.74 10.31
CA CYS A 139 8.82 11.09 10.19
C CYS A 139 8.96 9.58 10.01
N PHE A 140 9.83 9.12 9.12
CA PHE A 140 10.08 7.68 8.94
C PHE A 140 10.67 7.03 10.19
N HIS A 141 11.65 7.67 10.83
CA HIS A 141 12.23 7.17 12.08
C HIS A 141 11.20 7.08 13.20
N TRP A 142 10.29 8.07 13.28
CA TRP A 142 9.17 8.05 14.21
C TRP A 142 8.22 6.88 13.90
N LEU A 143 7.88 6.66 12.64
CA LEU A 143 7.03 5.54 12.22
C LEU A 143 7.65 4.18 12.58
N LEU A 144 8.95 3.98 12.33
CA LEU A 144 9.64 2.75 12.74
C LEU A 144 9.53 2.49 14.24
N ALA A 145 9.58 3.52 15.06
CA ALA A 145 9.51 3.40 16.52
C ALA A 145 8.08 3.24 17.05
N ARG A 146 7.08 3.82 16.40
CA ARG A 146 5.77 4.05 16.99
C ARG A 146 4.58 3.52 16.21
N ALA A 147 4.69 3.28 14.89
CA ALA A 147 3.54 2.83 14.08
C ALA A 147 2.93 1.52 14.60
N GLY A 148 3.75 0.64 15.16
CA GLY A 148 3.31 -0.61 15.79
C GLY A 148 2.38 -0.42 16.99
N ASP A 149 2.47 0.70 17.72
CA ASP A 149 1.57 1.04 18.83
C ASP A 149 0.12 1.24 18.34
N PHE A 150 -0.03 1.57 17.06
CA PHE A 150 -1.31 1.78 16.37
C PHE A 150 -1.68 0.61 15.45
N GLY A 151 -0.90 -0.47 15.48
CA GLY A 151 -1.14 -1.66 14.66
C GLY A 151 -0.69 -1.53 13.20
N PHE A 152 0.09 -0.50 12.83
CA PHE A 152 0.69 -0.39 11.50
C PHE A 152 2.08 -1.01 11.45
N ALA A 153 2.38 -1.67 10.34
CA ALA A 153 3.68 -2.25 10.06
C ALA A 153 4.15 -1.86 8.65
N LEU A 154 5.47 -1.69 8.49
CA LEU A 154 6.11 -1.55 7.19
C LEU A 154 6.08 -2.90 6.47
N THR A 155 5.31 -3.01 5.39
CA THR A 155 5.12 -4.29 4.69
C THR A 155 6.24 -4.59 3.70
N TYR A 156 6.82 -3.58 3.07
CA TYR A 156 7.84 -3.72 2.04
C TYR A 156 9.19 -3.16 2.48
N PRO A 157 9.83 -3.74 3.53
CA PRO A 157 11.21 -3.39 3.90
C PRO A 157 12.19 -3.82 2.81
N ARG A 158 13.46 -3.42 2.92
CA ARG A 158 14.51 -3.97 2.06
C ARG A 158 14.57 -5.49 2.22
N ASP A 159 14.79 -6.19 1.12
CA ASP A 159 14.86 -7.66 1.06
C ASP A 159 13.57 -8.38 1.52
N ASN A 160 12.40 -7.74 1.30
CA ASN A 160 11.11 -8.38 1.57
C ASN A 160 10.86 -9.58 0.63
N SER A 161 10.03 -10.55 1.05
CA SER A 161 9.72 -11.77 0.29
C SER A 161 8.67 -11.59 -0.81
N PHE A 162 8.13 -10.37 -0.98
CA PHE A 162 7.01 -10.14 -1.89
C PHE A 162 7.43 -9.77 -3.33
N GLY A 163 8.72 -9.56 -3.60
CA GLY A 163 9.18 -9.11 -4.92
C GLY A 163 8.81 -7.65 -5.24
N ILE A 164 8.29 -6.91 -4.27
CA ILE A 164 8.07 -5.46 -4.35
C ILE A 164 9.35 -4.76 -3.92
N ASP A 165 9.71 -3.69 -4.61
CA ASP A 165 10.83 -2.86 -4.23
C ASP A 165 10.63 -2.26 -2.82
N TYR A 166 11.70 -1.75 -2.23
CA TYR A 166 11.64 -1.09 -0.93
C TYR A 166 10.71 0.13 -0.95
N GLU A 167 9.68 0.12 -0.10
CA GLU A 167 8.68 1.19 0.01
C GLU A 167 8.61 1.74 1.45
N PRO A 168 9.51 2.65 1.87
CA PRO A 168 9.50 3.23 3.22
C PRO A 168 8.24 4.01 3.56
N TRP A 169 7.48 4.42 2.56
CA TRP A 169 6.21 5.13 2.70
C TRP A 169 5.01 4.23 2.94
N HIS A 170 5.10 2.90 2.64
CA HIS A 170 3.96 1.98 2.65
C HIS A 170 3.80 1.29 4.00
N TRP A 171 2.68 1.56 4.68
CA TRP A 171 2.36 1.03 6.01
C TRP A 171 1.00 0.37 6.01
N CYS A 172 0.89 -0.87 6.52
CA CYS A 172 -0.34 -1.63 6.54
C CYS A 172 -0.81 -1.92 7.97
N PHE A 173 -2.08 -1.63 8.25
CA PHE A 173 -2.73 -1.94 9.52
C PHE A 173 -2.96 -3.45 9.63
N GLN A 174 -2.43 -4.04 10.70
CA GLN A 174 -2.56 -5.45 11.06
C GLN A 174 -3.64 -5.58 12.13
N SER A 175 -4.83 -6.10 11.79
CA SER A 175 -5.84 -6.39 12.82
C SER A 175 -5.27 -7.39 13.83
N GLN A 176 -5.59 -7.24 15.13
CA GLN A 176 -5.07 -8.13 16.19
C GLN A 176 -5.44 -9.60 15.99
N GLU A 177 -6.44 -9.91 15.16
CA GLU A 177 -6.80 -11.28 14.80
C GLU A 177 -5.74 -11.97 13.92
N ARG A 178 -5.04 -11.24 13.05
CA ARG A 178 -3.94 -11.79 12.25
C ARG A 178 -2.66 -12.03 13.06
N SER A 179 -2.45 -11.29 14.14
CA SER A 179 -1.24 -11.41 14.97
C SER A 179 -1.25 -12.70 15.84
N ARG A 180 -2.41 -13.36 16.02
CA ARG A 180 -2.56 -14.61 16.80
C ARG A 180 -2.47 -15.89 15.96
N ALA A 181 -2.36 -15.76 14.64
CA ALA A 181 -2.34 -16.89 13.70
C ALA A 181 -0.95 -17.15 13.07
N ARG A 182 0.10 -16.50 13.58
CA ARG A 182 1.50 -16.73 13.18
C ARG A 182 2.33 -17.35 14.29
#